data_8c26f42a9d94fca1efd2d89dd2ab0de3
#
_entry.id   8c26f42a9d94fca1efd2d89dd2ab0de3
#
_cell.length_a   1.000
_cell.length_b   1.000
_cell.length_c   1.000
_cell.angle_alpha   90.00
_cell.angle_beta   90.00
_cell.angle_gamma   90.00
#
_symmetry.space_group_name_H-M   'P 1'
#
loop_
_entity.id
_entity.type
_entity.pdbx_description
1 polymer ?
#
loop_
_entity_poly.entity_id
_entity_poly.type
_entity_poly.pdbx_seq_one_letter_code
_entity_poly.pdbx_strand_id
1 'polypeptide(L)'
;IGARSAVFLPIPNIGLIIVDEEHDSSYKQAEPNPRYHARAAAIVLAKEHQAKVLLGTATPSLESYYLALKGTYGLVTLTERFGGAELPDITLVDLKRQYERKEMDGHFSDPLIERIRQCLADRKQVILFQNRRGYAPQIQCVQCAQPPRCIQCDVPMTLHMRAHELRCHYCGYHAPIPAVCPQCGGEYKTIGFGTERIEDEIQTLFPE
;
A
#
# COMPACT_ATOMS: atom_id res chain seq x y z
N ILE A 1 -22.40 -7.84 -10.51
CA ILE A 1 -21.13 -7.44 -9.89
C ILE A 1 -20.66 -6.16 -10.54
N GLY A 2 -20.18 -5.21 -9.77
CA GLY A 2 -19.70 -3.93 -10.28
C GLY A 2 -18.74 -3.22 -9.31
N ALA A 3 -18.06 -2.20 -9.82
CA ALA A 3 -17.20 -1.34 -9.02
C ALA A 3 -18.03 -0.35 -8.18
N ARG A 4 -17.37 0.56 -7.49
CA ARG A 4 -17.94 1.60 -6.63
C ARG A 4 -19.18 2.31 -7.23
N SER A 5 -19.14 2.66 -8.52
CA SER A 5 -20.22 3.36 -9.22
C SER A 5 -21.45 2.49 -9.50
N ALA A 6 -21.36 1.17 -9.34
CA ALA A 6 -22.50 0.27 -9.59
C ALA A 6 -23.69 0.56 -8.66
N VAL A 7 -23.49 1.22 -7.53
CA VAL A 7 -24.57 1.66 -6.63
C VAL A 7 -25.57 2.62 -7.28
N PHE A 8 -25.21 3.25 -8.41
CA PHE A 8 -26.08 4.17 -9.15
C PHE A 8 -26.74 3.55 -10.38
N LEU A 9 -26.56 2.23 -10.60
CA LEU A 9 -27.28 1.55 -11.67
C LEU A 9 -28.79 1.47 -11.36
N PRO A 10 -29.66 1.73 -12.34
CA PRO A 10 -31.11 1.70 -12.16
C PRO A 10 -31.63 0.24 -12.14
N ILE A 11 -31.27 -0.50 -11.12
CA ILE A 11 -31.70 -1.90 -10.96
C ILE A 11 -33.03 -1.92 -10.23
N PRO A 12 -34.09 -2.43 -10.83
CA PRO A 12 -35.40 -2.56 -10.17
C PRO A 12 -35.39 -3.71 -9.15
N ASN A 13 -36.20 -3.59 -8.12
CA ASN A 13 -36.50 -4.66 -7.16
C ASN A 13 -35.23 -5.29 -6.50
N ILE A 14 -34.36 -4.45 -6.02
CA ILE A 14 -33.17 -4.92 -5.28
C ILE A 14 -33.62 -5.61 -3.99
N GLY A 15 -33.21 -6.85 -3.76
CA GLY A 15 -33.49 -7.60 -2.54
C GLY A 15 -32.27 -7.69 -1.59
N LEU A 16 -31.05 -7.66 -2.14
CA LEU A 16 -29.81 -7.75 -1.39
C LEU A 16 -28.71 -6.94 -2.07
N ILE A 17 -27.93 -6.21 -1.26
CA ILE A 17 -26.70 -5.57 -1.70
C ILE A 17 -25.55 -6.16 -0.88
N ILE A 18 -24.53 -6.67 -1.56
CA ILE A 18 -23.30 -7.17 -0.92
C ILE A 18 -22.18 -6.19 -1.20
N VAL A 19 -21.53 -5.73 -0.14
CA VAL A 19 -20.32 -4.89 -0.19
C VAL A 19 -19.16 -5.72 0.36
N ASP A 20 -18.34 -6.23 -0.53
CA ASP A 20 -17.17 -7.00 -0.18
C ASP A 20 -16.00 -6.08 0.17
N GLU A 21 -15.13 -6.48 1.10
CA GLU A 21 -14.03 -5.65 1.64
C GLU A 21 -14.51 -4.24 2.02
N GLU A 22 -15.58 -4.16 2.82
CA GLU A 22 -16.29 -2.92 3.14
C GLU A 22 -15.41 -1.80 3.70
N HIS A 23 -14.25 -2.16 4.24
CA HIS A 23 -13.25 -1.26 4.82
C HIS A 23 -12.40 -0.54 3.77
N ASP A 24 -12.40 -1.01 2.51
CA ASP A 24 -11.50 -0.49 1.48
C ASP A 24 -11.79 0.99 1.19
N SER A 25 -10.74 1.79 1.23
CA SER A 25 -10.79 3.24 0.99
C SER A 25 -11.24 3.61 -0.43
N SER A 26 -11.15 2.68 -1.39
CA SER A 26 -11.61 2.88 -2.77
C SER A 26 -13.12 3.09 -2.87
N TYR A 27 -13.91 2.67 -1.86
CA TYR A 27 -15.33 2.98 -1.80
C TYR A 27 -15.63 4.46 -1.61
N LYS A 28 -14.67 5.25 -1.16
CA LYS A 28 -14.81 6.71 -1.07
C LYS A 28 -14.31 7.37 -2.36
N GLN A 29 -15.21 8.05 -3.06
CA GLN A 29 -14.84 8.87 -4.20
C GLN A 29 -14.19 10.18 -3.74
N ALA A 30 -12.91 10.37 -4.09
CA ALA A 30 -12.21 11.61 -3.82
C ALA A 30 -12.45 12.63 -4.96
N GLU A 31 -12.41 12.16 -6.20
CA GLU A 31 -12.62 12.93 -7.44
C GLU A 31 -13.29 12.02 -8.49
N PRO A 32 -14.10 12.58 -9.41
CA PRO A 32 -14.66 13.94 -9.43
C PRO A 32 -15.77 14.16 -8.41
N ASN A 33 -16.25 15.41 -8.31
CA ASN A 33 -17.51 15.69 -7.60
C ASN A 33 -18.72 15.13 -8.36
N PRO A 34 -19.83 14.76 -7.65
CA PRO A 34 -19.99 14.77 -6.20
C PRO A 34 -19.18 13.68 -5.49
N ARG A 35 -18.62 14.00 -4.33
CA ARG A 35 -17.91 13.03 -3.49
C ARG A 35 -18.89 12.20 -2.68
N TYR A 36 -18.84 10.90 -2.80
CA TYR A 36 -19.71 9.97 -2.07
C TYR A 36 -18.91 8.79 -1.50
N HIS A 37 -19.50 8.06 -0.59
CA HIS A 37 -18.98 6.79 -0.09
C HIS A 37 -19.96 5.68 -0.50
N ALA A 38 -19.51 4.76 -1.36
CA ALA A 38 -20.40 3.76 -1.95
C ALA A 38 -21.05 2.83 -0.92
N ARG A 39 -20.34 2.45 0.15
CA ARG A 39 -20.91 1.68 1.28
C ARG A 39 -22.09 2.41 1.90
N ALA A 40 -21.95 3.71 2.19
CA ALA A 40 -23.04 4.49 2.75
C ALA A 40 -24.20 4.64 1.76
N ALA A 41 -23.89 4.91 0.48
CA ALA A 41 -24.91 4.98 -0.59
C ALA A 41 -25.65 3.65 -0.76
N ALA A 42 -24.95 2.51 -0.68
CA ALA A 42 -25.55 1.18 -0.74
C ALA A 42 -26.55 0.93 0.40
N ILE A 43 -26.23 1.39 1.61
CA ILE A 43 -27.15 1.27 2.77
C ILE A 43 -28.40 2.11 2.57
N VAL A 44 -28.25 3.35 2.04
CA VAL A 44 -29.40 4.21 1.72
C VAL A 44 -30.24 3.58 0.61
N LEU A 45 -29.63 3.14 -0.48
CA LEU A 45 -30.31 2.48 -1.59
C LEU A 45 -31.08 1.24 -1.14
N ALA A 46 -30.46 0.42 -0.29
CA ALA A 46 -31.13 -0.77 0.26
C ALA A 46 -32.38 -0.40 1.08
N LYS A 47 -32.29 0.70 1.86
CA LYS A 47 -33.45 1.19 2.62
C LYS A 47 -34.60 1.61 1.71
N GLU A 48 -34.33 2.30 0.60
CA GLU A 48 -35.33 2.72 -0.38
C GLU A 48 -35.99 1.52 -1.05
N HIS A 49 -35.23 0.45 -1.29
CA HIS A 49 -35.74 -0.79 -1.91
C HIS A 49 -36.25 -1.82 -0.88
N GLN A 50 -36.26 -1.53 0.42
CA GLN A 50 -36.54 -2.50 1.50
C GLN A 50 -35.66 -3.76 1.41
N ALA A 51 -34.44 -3.60 0.88
CA ALA A 51 -33.44 -4.65 0.68
C ALA A 51 -32.61 -4.88 1.93
N LYS A 52 -31.88 -6.00 1.96
CA LYS A 52 -30.85 -6.29 2.95
C LYS A 52 -29.50 -5.80 2.46
N VAL A 53 -28.59 -5.50 3.41
CA VAL A 53 -27.17 -5.21 3.11
C VAL A 53 -26.31 -6.20 3.86
N LEU A 54 -25.33 -6.79 3.16
CA LEU A 54 -24.28 -7.61 3.73
C LEU A 54 -22.94 -6.90 3.52
N LEU A 55 -22.29 -6.54 4.60
CA LEU A 55 -20.94 -5.99 4.61
C LEU A 55 -19.95 -7.10 4.93
N GLY A 56 -19.13 -7.50 3.96
CA GLY A 56 -18.14 -8.56 4.10
C GLY A 56 -16.74 -7.98 4.30
N THR A 57 -15.95 -8.54 5.24
CA THR A 57 -14.57 -8.13 5.45
C THR A 57 -13.85 -9.05 6.41
N ALA A 58 -12.53 -9.20 6.27
CA ALA A 58 -11.66 -9.82 7.26
C ALA A 58 -11.14 -8.79 8.30
N THR A 59 -11.13 -7.50 7.93
CA THR A 59 -10.59 -6.39 8.73
C THR A 59 -11.59 -5.23 8.71
N PRO A 60 -12.67 -5.29 9.50
CA PRO A 60 -13.76 -4.32 9.43
C PRO A 60 -13.29 -2.89 9.67
N SER A 61 -13.95 -1.94 9.00
CA SER A 61 -13.77 -0.53 9.33
C SER A 61 -14.24 -0.25 10.76
N LEU A 62 -13.59 0.71 11.42
CA LEU A 62 -13.92 1.06 12.81
C LEU A 62 -15.40 1.44 12.95
N GLU A 63 -15.93 2.18 11.98
CA GLU A 63 -17.32 2.65 11.96
C GLU A 63 -18.30 1.50 11.88
N SER A 64 -18.11 0.57 10.94
CA SER A 64 -19.00 -0.59 10.76
C SER A 64 -18.94 -1.52 11.96
N TYR A 65 -17.74 -1.79 12.47
CA TYR A 65 -17.56 -2.64 13.64
C TYR A 65 -18.18 -2.04 14.90
N TYR A 66 -18.00 -0.72 15.11
CA TYR A 66 -18.65 -0.02 16.23
C TYR A 66 -20.19 -0.10 16.15
N LEU A 67 -20.78 0.10 14.97
CA LEU A 67 -22.23 -0.01 14.77
C LEU A 67 -22.74 -1.44 15.02
N ALA A 68 -21.94 -2.45 14.66
CA ALA A 68 -22.24 -3.85 14.97
C ALA A 68 -22.20 -4.13 16.47
N LEU A 69 -21.18 -3.66 17.17
CA LEU A 69 -21.07 -3.80 18.63
C LEU A 69 -22.19 -3.08 19.39
N LYS A 70 -22.69 -1.95 18.84
CA LYS A 70 -23.85 -1.23 19.37
C LYS A 70 -25.21 -1.88 19.05
N GLY A 71 -25.22 -2.96 18.27
CA GLY A 71 -26.45 -3.64 17.86
C GLY A 71 -27.24 -2.93 16.78
N THR A 72 -26.69 -1.87 16.17
CA THR A 72 -27.29 -1.20 15.00
C THR A 72 -27.21 -2.10 13.76
N TYR A 73 -26.10 -2.82 13.61
CA TYR A 73 -25.89 -3.86 12.60
C TYR A 73 -25.89 -5.23 13.26
N GLY A 74 -26.36 -6.26 12.54
CA GLY A 74 -26.13 -7.64 12.94
C GLY A 74 -24.66 -7.99 12.71
N LEU A 75 -24.05 -8.70 13.66
CA LEU A 75 -22.68 -9.20 13.56
C LEU A 75 -22.67 -10.71 13.40
N VAL A 76 -22.00 -11.17 12.34
CA VAL A 76 -21.72 -12.60 12.13
C VAL A 76 -20.21 -12.75 12.00
N THR A 77 -19.61 -13.59 12.83
CA THR A 77 -18.18 -13.88 12.79
C THR A 77 -17.96 -15.29 12.27
N LEU A 78 -17.21 -15.41 11.17
CA LEU A 78 -16.77 -16.68 10.62
C LEU A 78 -15.38 -16.99 11.19
N THR A 79 -15.30 -18.00 12.04
CA THR A 79 -14.06 -18.38 12.74
C THR A 79 -13.27 -19.47 12.04
N GLU A 80 -13.92 -20.21 11.15
CA GLU A 80 -13.29 -21.30 10.40
C GLU A 80 -13.04 -20.89 8.96
N ARG A 81 -11.85 -21.22 8.46
CA ARG A 81 -11.50 -20.99 7.05
C ARG A 81 -12.10 -22.08 6.16
N PHE A 82 -12.53 -21.68 5.00
CA PHE A 82 -13.01 -22.62 3.98
C PHE A 82 -11.90 -23.63 3.64
N GLY A 83 -12.27 -24.92 3.59
CA GLY A 83 -11.33 -26.00 3.25
C GLY A 83 -10.32 -26.36 4.34
N GLY A 84 -10.47 -25.88 5.59
CA GLY A 84 -9.55 -26.18 6.69
C GLY A 84 -8.16 -25.55 6.53
N ALA A 85 -8.03 -24.49 5.74
CA ALA A 85 -6.75 -23.82 5.52
C ALA A 85 -6.18 -23.23 6.82
N GLU A 86 -4.95 -23.60 7.16
CA GLU A 86 -4.23 -23.06 8.30
C GLU A 86 -3.75 -21.63 8.08
N LEU A 87 -3.42 -20.94 9.17
CA LEU A 87 -2.74 -19.65 9.10
C LEU A 87 -1.31 -19.83 8.58
N PRO A 88 -0.78 -18.88 7.80
CA PRO A 88 0.61 -18.97 7.39
C PRO A 88 1.57 -18.82 8.56
N ASP A 89 2.70 -19.50 8.50
CA ASP A 89 3.80 -19.27 9.42
C ASP A 89 4.42 -17.89 9.17
N ILE A 90 4.53 -17.09 10.22
CA ILE A 90 5.10 -15.74 10.14
C ILE A 90 6.45 -15.73 10.86
N THR A 91 7.51 -15.46 10.11
CA THR A 91 8.85 -15.26 10.64
C THR A 91 9.21 -13.77 10.60
N LEU A 92 9.53 -13.21 11.76
CA LEU A 92 10.02 -11.83 11.88
C LEU A 92 11.54 -11.81 11.86
N VAL A 93 12.12 -10.97 10.98
CA VAL A 93 13.57 -10.77 10.86
C VAL A 93 13.90 -9.33 11.26
N ASP A 94 14.76 -9.18 12.26
CA ASP A 94 15.28 -7.88 12.67
C ASP A 94 16.40 -7.42 11.72
N LEU A 95 16.04 -6.59 10.76
CA LEU A 95 16.97 -6.12 9.73
C LEU A 95 18.14 -5.30 10.30
N LYS A 96 17.94 -4.57 11.40
CA LYS A 96 19.04 -3.84 12.05
C LYS A 96 20.12 -4.80 12.55
N ARG A 97 19.68 -5.87 13.21
CA ARG A 97 20.58 -6.92 13.71
C ARG A 97 21.31 -7.67 12.58
N GLN A 98 20.59 -7.94 11.48
CA GLN A 98 21.20 -8.56 10.30
C GLN A 98 22.27 -7.64 9.68
N TYR A 99 21.98 -6.35 9.57
CA TYR A 99 22.93 -5.37 9.05
C TYR A 99 24.18 -5.25 9.94
N GLU A 100 24.03 -5.20 11.27
CA GLU A 100 25.15 -5.16 12.23
C GLU A 100 26.04 -6.39 12.13
N ARG A 101 25.46 -7.56 11.82
CA ARG A 101 26.18 -8.84 11.64
C ARG A 101 26.73 -9.04 10.25
N LYS A 102 26.48 -8.12 9.31
CA LYS A 102 26.81 -8.26 7.88
C LYS A 102 26.16 -9.48 7.22
N GLU A 103 24.98 -9.85 7.68
CA GLU A 103 24.13 -10.94 7.17
C GLU A 103 23.06 -10.36 6.21
N MET A 104 23.49 -9.49 5.30
CA MET A 104 22.66 -8.82 4.30
C MET A 104 23.37 -8.80 2.95
N ASP A 105 22.63 -9.12 1.88
CA ASP A 105 23.04 -8.87 0.50
C ASP A 105 22.09 -7.82 -0.11
N GLY A 106 22.62 -6.62 -0.35
CA GLY A 106 21.81 -5.47 -0.72
C GLY A 106 20.73 -5.17 0.32
N HIS A 107 19.48 -5.30 -0.06
CA HIS A 107 18.32 -5.09 0.81
C HIS A 107 17.72 -6.38 1.36
N PHE A 108 18.32 -7.52 1.06
CA PHE A 108 17.82 -8.84 1.47
C PHE A 108 18.66 -9.41 2.62
N SER A 109 17.99 -9.89 3.65
CA SER A 109 18.66 -10.61 4.74
C SER A 109 18.93 -12.05 4.34
N ASP A 110 20.01 -12.64 4.85
CA ASP A 110 20.37 -14.04 4.59
C ASP A 110 19.21 -15.03 4.83
N PRO A 111 18.44 -14.91 5.95
CA PRO A 111 17.28 -15.77 6.16
C PRO A 111 16.20 -15.65 5.07
N LEU A 112 16.00 -14.44 4.52
CA LEU A 112 15.04 -14.24 3.42
C LEU A 112 15.56 -14.87 2.13
N ILE A 113 16.83 -14.64 1.79
CA ILE A 113 17.48 -15.23 0.60
C ILE A 113 17.40 -16.75 0.64
N GLU A 114 17.71 -17.34 1.79
CA GLU A 114 17.67 -18.79 1.96
C GLU A 114 16.25 -19.33 1.80
N ARG A 115 15.25 -18.63 2.35
CA ARG A 115 13.84 -19.03 2.21
C ARG A 115 13.36 -18.93 0.76
N ILE A 116 13.81 -17.91 0.02
CA ILE A 116 13.51 -17.78 -1.41
C ILE A 116 14.12 -18.97 -2.18
N ARG A 117 15.41 -19.28 -1.94
CA ARG A 117 16.08 -20.44 -2.59
C ARG A 117 15.34 -21.74 -2.36
N GLN A 118 14.93 -21.99 -1.12
CA GLN A 118 14.18 -23.19 -0.78
C GLN A 118 12.83 -23.26 -1.51
N CYS A 119 12.09 -22.15 -1.56
CA CYS A 119 10.81 -22.10 -2.28
C CYS A 119 10.99 -22.36 -3.78
N LEU A 120 12.04 -21.81 -4.40
CA LEU A 120 12.34 -22.02 -5.81
C LEU A 120 12.78 -23.47 -6.06
N ALA A 121 13.64 -24.05 -5.20
CA ALA A 121 14.04 -25.46 -5.29
C ALA A 121 12.82 -26.41 -5.18
N ASP A 122 11.85 -26.06 -4.34
CA ASP A 122 10.58 -26.80 -4.22
C ASP A 122 9.61 -26.53 -5.39
N ARG A 123 10.01 -25.75 -6.39
CA ARG A 123 9.16 -25.28 -7.52
C ARG A 123 7.91 -24.54 -7.07
N LYS A 124 8.00 -23.82 -5.95
CA LYS A 124 6.95 -22.93 -5.42
C LYS A 124 7.17 -21.50 -5.88
N GLN A 125 6.12 -20.71 -5.78
CA GLN A 125 6.15 -19.28 -6.12
C GLN A 125 6.51 -18.44 -4.88
N VAL A 126 7.15 -17.31 -5.12
CA VAL A 126 7.48 -16.31 -4.10
C VAL A 126 6.83 -15.00 -4.48
N ILE A 127 6.17 -14.36 -3.52
CA ILE A 127 5.63 -13.01 -3.66
C ILE A 127 6.42 -12.09 -2.74
N LEU A 128 7.14 -11.13 -3.34
CA LEU A 128 7.81 -10.07 -2.59
C LEU A 128 6.91 -8.84 -2.57
N PHE A 129 6.56 -8.39 -1.37
CA PHE A 129 5.75 -7.19 -1.19
C PHE A 129 6.63 -6.03 -0.72
N GLN A 130 6.71 -5.00 -1.55
CA GLN A 130 7.34 -3.73 -1.21
C GLN A 130 6.32 -2.61 -1.38
N ASN A 131 5.95 -1.96 -0.28
CA ASN A 131 4.90 -0.94 -0.27
C ASN A 131 5.27 0.35 -1.02
N ARG A 132 6.53 0.61 -1.27
CA ARG A 132 7.00 1.82 -1.95
C ARG A 132 7.20 1.57 -3.44
N ARG A 133 6.36 2.20 -4.28
CA ARG A 133 6.46 2.10 -5.74
C ARG A 133 7.61 2.93 -6.29
N GLY A 134 8.24 2.44 -7.39
CA GLY A 134 9.21 3.15 -8.22
C GLY A 134 10.62 3.19 -7.66
N TYR A 135 11.55 3.53 -8.52
CA TYR A 135 12.98 3.74 -8.20
C TYR A 135 13.21 5.11 -7.48
N ALA A 136 12.17 5.64 -6.82
CA ALA A 136 12.17 7.01 -6.35
C ALA A 136 12.70 7.13 -4.92
N PRO A 137 14.02 7.11 -4.74
CA PRO A 137 14.59 7.46 -3.47
C PRO A 137 14.34 8.95 -3.21
N GLN A 138 14.04 9.28 -2.00
CA GLN A 138 14.23 10.65 -1.55
C GLN A 138 15.73 10.87 -1.33
N ILE A 139 16.23 12.04 -1.68
CA ILE A 139 17.52 12.46 -1.19
C ILE A 139 17.33 13.27 0.09
N GLN A 140 18.23 13.07 1.04
CA GLN A 140 18.22 13.75 2.32
C GLN A 140 19.61 14.24 2.65
N CYS A 141 19.70 15.45 3.18
CA CYS A 141 20.99 15.98 3.64
C CYS A 141 21.55 15.14 4.79
N VAL A 142 22.83 14.80 4.72
CA VAL A 142 23.50 13.98 5.76
C VAL A 142 23.68 14.73 7.08
N GLN A 143 23.72 16.07 7.06
CA GLN A 143 23.93 16.90 8.24
C GLN A 143 22.63 17.31 8.92
N CYS A 144 21.68 17.90 8.17
CA CYS A 144 20.45 18.43 8.75
C CYS A 144 19.22 17.55 8.53
N ALA A 145 19.37 16.40 7.87
CA ALA A 145 18.32 15.44 7.56
C ALA A 145 17.14 16.00 6.73
N GLN A 146 17.28 17.19 6.13
CA GLN A 146 16.22 17.80 5.33
C GLN A 146 16.29 17.31 3.88
N PRO A 147 15.14 16.91 3.29
CA PRO A 147 15.03 16.64 1.86
C PRO A 147 14.92 17.95 1.07
N PRO A 148 15.29 17.98 -0.21
CA PRO A 148 14.93 19.09 -1.10
C PRO A 148 13.43 19.26 -1.19
N ARG A 149 12.95 20.50 -1.09
CA ARG A 149 11.53 20.83 -1.12
C ARG A 149 11.15 21.56 -2.41
N CYS A 150 9.93 21.35 -2.85
CA CYS A 150 9.37 22.07 -3.99
C CYS A 150 9.17 23.54 -3.62
N ILE A 151 9.65 24.45 -4.47
CA ILE A 151 9.51 25.89 -4.25
C ILE A 151 8.07 26.40 -4.38
N GLN A 152 7.17 25.62 -5.01
CA GLN A 152 5.78 25.97 -5.20
C GLN A 152 4.84 25.39 -4.13
N CYS A 153 5.14 24.18 -3.63
CA CYS A 153 4.24 23.41 -2.79
C CYS A 153 4.81 23.14 -1.39
N ASP A 154 6.09 23.43 -1.17
CA ASP A 154 6.83 23.11 0.06
C ASP A 154 6.76 21.62 0.48
N VAL A 155 6.51 20.72 -0.45
CA VAL A 155 6.55 19.28 -0.21
C VAL A 155 7.91 18.70 -0.60
N PRO A 156 8.39 17.61 0.03
CA PRO A 156 9.60 16.92 -0.39
C PRO A 156 9.53 16.49 -1.86
N MET A 157 10.60 16.73 -2.60
CA MET A 157 10.72 16.31 -3.99
C MET A 157 11.24 14.88 -4.10
N THR A 158 10.86 14.21 -5.16
CA THR A 158 11.24 12.83 -5.46
C THR A 158 12.38 12.81 -6.48
N LEU A 159 13.41 12.00 -6.24
CA LEU A 159 14.52 11.81 -7.17
C LEU A 159 14.11 10.84 -8.30
N HIS A 160 14.23 11.29 -9.54
CA HIS A 160 14.08 10.47 -10.74
C HIS A 160 15.47 10.13 -11.30
N MET A 161 16.00 8.96 -10.92
CA MET A 161 17.37 8.53 -11.24
C MET A 161 17.65 8.55 -12.76
N ARG A 162 16.75 8.01 -13.58
CA ARG A 162 16.93 7.97 -15.05
C ARG A 162 16.98 9.35 -15.69
N ALA A 163 16.23 10.29 -15.14
CA ALA A 163 16.19 11.67 -15.63
C ALA A 163 17.21 12.59 -14.95
N HIS A 164 17.93 12.13 -13.93
CA HIS A 164 18.84 12.91 -13.09
C HIS A 164 18.22 14.23 -12.58
N GLU A 165 16.96 14.18 -12.18
CA GLU A 165 16.22 15.36 -11.73
C GLU A 165 15.38 15.07 -10.48
N LEU A 166 15.02 16.14 -9.79
CA LEU A 166 14.03 16.13 -8.73
C LEU A 166 12.67 16.53 -9.31
N ARG A 167 11.61 15.81 -8.95
CA ARG A 167 10.25 16.10 -9.39
C ARG A 167 9.29 16.22 -8.22
N CYS A 168 8.47 17.24 -8.25
CA CYS A 168 7.33 17.37 -7.35
C CYS A 168 6.14 16.60 -7.92
N HIS A 169 5.71 15.53 -7.26
CA HIS A 169 4.52 14.76 -7.67
C HIS A 169 3.19 15.46 -7.36
N TYR A 170 3.23 16.62 -6.72
CA TYR A 170 2.03 17.41 -6.40
C TYR A 170 1.70 18.43 -7.49
N CYS A 171 2.69 19.22 -7.95
CA CYS A 171 2.48 20.28 -8.97
C CYS A 171 3.23 20.03 -10.29
N GLY A 172 4.03 18.96 -10.38
CA GLY A 172 4.82 18.66 -11.57
C GLY A 172 6.10 19.48 -11.71
N TYR A 173 6.45 20.33 -10.75
CA TYR A 173 7.68 21.12 -10.80
C TYR A 173 8.93 20.22 -10.85
N HIS A 174 9.90 20.57 -11.71
CA HIS A 174 11.16 19.87 -11.90
C HIS A 174 12.33 20.75 -11.49
N ALA A 175 13.35 20.16 -10.88
CA ALA A 175 14.58 20.84 -10.51
C ALA A 175 15.79 19.91 -10.67
N PRO A 176 16.98 20.44 -10.98
CA PRO A 176 18.21 19.66 -10.92
C PRO A 176 18.50 19.21 -9.48
N ILE A 177 19.30 18.16 -9.35
CA ILE A 177 19.77 17.71 -8.03
C ILE A 177 20.77 18.75 -7.51
N PRO A 178 20.52 19.39 -6.35
CA PRO A 178 21.46 20.37 -5.82
C PRO A 178 22.77 19.69 -5.37
N ALA A 179 23.90 20.27 -5.68
CA ALA A 179 25.20 19.74 -5.29
C ALA A 179 25.40 19.72 -3.74
N VAL A 180 24.83 20.72 -3.07
CA VAL A 180 24.89 20.85 -1.60
C VAL A 180 23.55 21.32 -1.05
N CYS A 181 23.32 21.04 0.21
CA CYS A 181 22.13 21.48 0.91
C CYS A 181 22.11 23.02 1.07
N PRO A 182 21.06 23.70 0.59
CA PRO A 182 20.99 25.17 0.70
C PRO A 182 20.84 25.66 2.14
N GLN A 183 20.48 24.79 3.09
CA GLN A 183 20.29 25.16 4.49
C GLN A 183 21.59 25.08 5.32
N CYS A 184 22.42 24.06 5.08
CA CYS A 184 23.60 23.79 5.91
C CYS A 184 24.88 23.48 5.12
N GLY A 185 24.86 23.49 3.79
CA GLY A 185 26.02 23.16 2.95
C GLY A 185 26.39 21.67 2.90
N GLY A 186 25.66 20.80 3.60
CA GLY A 186 25.94 19.35 3.63
C GLY A 186 25.62 18.65 2.32
N GLU A 187 26.20 17.48 2.13
CA GLU A 187 25.95 16.62 0.98
C GLU A 187 24.58 15.92 1.09
N TYR A 188 24.02 15.54 -0.05
CA TYR A 188 22.82 14.73 -0.12
C TYR A 188 23.15 13.25 -0.27
N LYS A 189 22.47 12.40 0.48
CA LYS A 189 22.46 10.94 0.26
C LYS A 189 21.07 10.48 -0.13
N THR A 190 21.03 9.44 -0.95
CA THR A 190 19.83 8.75 -1.32
C THR A 190 19.29 7.93 -0.15
N ILE A 191 17.99 8.08 0.17
CA ILE A 191 17.31 7.31 1.22
C ILE A 191 16.13 6.58 0.62
N GLY A 192 16.02 5.31 0.98
CA GLY A 192 14.95 4.44 0.53
C GLY A 192 15.18 3.88 -0.87
N PHE A 193 14.42 2.88 -1.18
CA PHE A 193 14.45 2.13 -2.43
C PHE A 193 13.03 1.79 -2.84
N GLY A 194 12.81 1.66 -4.14
CA GLY A 194 11.52 1.27 -4.69
C GLY A 194 11.52 -0.16 -5.21
N THR A 195 10.39 -0.58 -5.78
CA THR A 195 10.20 -1.92 -6.37
C THR A 195 11.19 -2.22 -7.49
N GLU A 196 11.52 -1.22 -8.34
CA GLU A 196 12.48 -1.39 -9.45
C GLU A 196 13.88 -1.81 -8.95
N ARG A 197 14.35 -1.22 -7.86
CA ARG A 197 15.65 -1.60 -7.29
C ARG A 197 15.64 -2.98 -6.67
N ILE A 198 14.54 -3.37 -6.02
CA ILE A 198 14.35 -4.72 -5.49
C ILE A 198 14.35 -5.73 -6.63
N GLU A 199 13.72 -5.40 -7.77
CA GLU A 199 13.72 -6.23 -8.97
C GLU A 199 15.13 -6.43 -9.53
N ASP A 200 15.92 -5.35 -9.68
CA ASP A 200 17.32 -5.41 -10.13
C ASP A 200 18.18 -6.30 -9.20
N GLU A 201 18.04 -6.14 -7.88
CA GLU A 201 18.77 -6.94 -6.90
C GLU A 201 18.34 -8.42 -6.93
N ILE A 202 17.03 -8.70 -7.07
CA ILE A 202 16.53 -10.07 -7.21
C ILE A 202 17.05 -10.74 -8.49
N GLN A 203 17.08 -10.03 -9.61
CA GLN A 203 17.63 -10.57 -10.86
C GLN A 203 19.12 -10.89 -10.73
N THR A 204 19.85 -10.15 -9.89
CA THR A 204 21.27 -10.43 -9.62
C THR A 204 21.43 -11.65 -8.71
N LEU A 205 20.58 -11.80 -7.69
CA LEU A 205 20.63 -12.91 -6.72
C LEU A 205 20.07 -14.22 -7.30
N PHE A 206 19.10 -14.11 -8.21
CA PHE A 206 18.36 -15.23 -8.82
C PHE A 206 18.19 -14.98 -10.32
N PRO A 207 19.23 -15.22 -11.13
CA PRO A 207 19.29 -14.84 -12.55
C PRO A 207 18.46 -15.71 -13.50
N GLU A 208 17.59 -16.61 -13.04
CA GLU A 208 16.73 -17.49 -13.86
C GLU A 208 15.32 -16.95 -14.05
#